data_f42c04bb76fe135640a765d2bfe8cac0
#
_entry.id   f42c04bb76fe135640a765d2bfe8cac0
#
_cell.length_a   1.000
_cell.length_b   1.000
_cell.length_c   1.000
_cell.angle_alpha   90.00
_cell.angle_beta   90.00
_cell.angle_gamma   90.00
#
_symmetry.space_group_name_H-M   'P 1'
#
loop_
_entity.id
_entity.type
_entity.pdbx_description
1 polymer ?
#
loop_
_entity_poly.entity_id
_entity_poly.type
_entity_poly.pdbx_seq_one_letter_code
_entity_poly.pdbx_strand_id
1 'polypeptide(L)'
;KEVDLLITLEVAEHLAPSCSAQFVKSLTSASNSVLFSAAYTEQGGTNHINEQAHSYWASLFINNGYAPFDLFRPFFWGDKRVGFWYQQNTFLYLKKDSDVYNKIIEAGFLEIENINFMDCVHPNLYDLKCGNGIGLKTLLKELIPTTLRAIKRRII
;
A
#
# COMPACT_ATOMS: atom_id res chain seq x y z
N LYS A 1 -2.85 -25.58 -6.32
CA LYS A 1 -2.12 -25.48 -7.60
C LYS A 1 -1.37 -24.18 -7.56
N GLU A 2 -0.06 -24.24 -7.63
CA GLU A 2 0.82 -23.09 -7.63
C GLU A 2 0.74 -22.39 -9.00
N VAL A 3 0.75 -21.07 -9.00
CA VAL A 3 0.79 -20.23 -10.20
C VAL A 3 2.10 -19.46 -10.28
N ASP A 4 2.57 -19.14 -11.50
CA ASP A 4 3.86 -18.49 -11.73
C ASP A 4 3.88 -17.05 -11.19
N LEU A 5 2.78 -16.33 -11.34
CA LEU A 5 2.60 -14.96 -10.85
C LEU A 5 1.17 -14.79 -10.36
N LEU A 6 1.02 -14.27 -9.15
CA LEU A 6 -0.25 -13.81 -8.60
C LEU A 6 -0.30 -12.29 -8.62
N ILE A 7 -1.38 -11.72 -9.14
CA ILE A 7 -1.58 -10.27 -9.21
C ILE A 7 -2.79 -9.89 -8.35
N THR A 8 -2.61 -8.95 -7.44
CA THR A 8 -3.67 -8.35 -6.62
C THR A 8 -3.38 -6.87 -6.45
N LEU A 9 -4.22 -6.03 -7.06
CA LEU A 9 -4.03 -4.59 -7.11
C LEU A 9 -5.26 -3.87 -6.56
N GLU A 10 -5.07 -3.03 -5.54
CA GLU A 10 -6.11 -2.24 -4.87
C GLU A 10 -7.30 -3.12 -4.40
N VAL A 11 -7.00 -4.17 -3.64
CA VAL A 11 -7.97 -5.14 -3.10
C VAL A 11 -7.90 -5.21 -1.58
N ALA A 12 -6.72 -5.20 -1.00
CA ALA A 12 -6.52 -5.49 0.43
C ALA A 12 -7.09 -4.40 1.34
N GLU A 13 -7.22 -3.18 0.86
CA GLU A 13 -7.86 -2.06 1.56
C GLU A 13 -9.36 -2.21 1.75
N HIS A 14 -10.00 -3.10 0.98
CA HIS A 14 -11.42 -3.42 1.12
C HIS A 14 -11.71 -4.56 2.09
N LEU A 15 -10.67 -5.26 2.54
CA LEU A 15 -10.80 -6.37 3.48
C LEU A 15 -10.77 -5.86 4.93
N ALA A 16 -11.43 -6.57 5.84
CA ALA A 16 -11.34 -6.24 7.26
C ALA A 16 -9.87 -6.31 7.73
N PRO A 17 -9.37 -5.37 8.57
CA PRO A 17 -7.99 -5.38 9.05
C PRO A 17 -7.58 -6.70 9.70
N SER A 18 -8.50 -7.38 10.38
CA SER A 18 -8.27 -8.70 10.99
C SER A 18 -7.98 -9.81 9.98
N CYS A 19 -8.31 -9.61 8.70
CA CYS A 19 -8.07 -10.57 7.62
C CYS A 19 -6.71 -10.39 6.93
N SER A 20 -5.99 -9.29 7.18
CA SER A 20 -4.76 -8.93 6.43
C SER A 20 -3.70 -10.05 6.45
N ALA A 21 -3.40 -10.60 7.62
CA ALA A 21 -2.40 -11.66 7.74
C ALA A 21 -2.84 -12.95 7.01
N GLN A 22 -4.10 -13.33 7.13
CA GLN A 22 -4.64 -14.52 6.45
C GLN A 22 -4.67 -14.30 4.93
N PHE A 23 -5.00 -13.09 4.47
CA PHE A 23 -5.00 -12.75 3.05
C PHE A 23 -3.58 -12.92 2.47
N VAL A 24 -2.56 -12.28 3.07
CA VAL A 24 -1.17 -12.42 2.62
C VAL A 24 -0.72 -13.88 2.68
N LYS A 25 -1.06 -14.64 3.73
CA LYS A 25 -0.76 -16.06 3.82
C LYS A 25 -1.38 -16.86 2.66
N SER A 26 -2.59 -16.54 2.24
CA SER A 26 -3.24 -17.18 1.09
C SER A 26 -2.53 -16.87 -0.22
N LEU A 27 -2.10 -15.60 -0.44
CA LEU A 27 -1.34 -15.20 -1.62
C LEU A 27 0.00 -15.95 -1.69
N THR A 28 0.74 -15.97 -0.58
CA THR A 28 2.07 -16.61 -0.50
C THR A 28 2.01 -18.14 -0.57
N SER A 29 0.86 -18.75 -0.29
CA SER A 29 0.65 -20.18 -0.48
C SER A 29 0.33 -20.56 -1.94
N ALA A 30 -0.06 -19.58 -2.77
CA ALA A 30 -0.50 -19.80 -4.14
C ALA A 30 0.58 -19.50 -5.19
N SER A 31 1.58 -18.67 -4.88
CA SER A 31 2.63 -18.29 -5.83
C SER A 31 3.90 -17.85 -5.12
N ASN A 32 5.05 -18.17 -5.70
CA ASN A 32 6.36 -17.65 -5.28
C ASN A 32 6.60 -16.18 -5.72
N SER A 33 5.70 -15.62 -6.53
CA SER A 33 5.78 -14.26 -7.05
C SER A 33 4.44 -13.56 -6.91
N VAL A 34 4.37 -12.48 -6.15
CA VAL A 34 3.14 -11.72 -5.92
C VAL A 34 3.35 -10.26 -6.30
N LEU A 35 2.64 -9.79 -7.33
CA LEU A 35 2.51 -8.38 -7.64
C LEU A 35 1.34 -7.82 -6.82
N PHE A 36 1.66 -6.92 -5.91
CA PHE A 36 0.72 -6.43 -4.91
C PHE A 36 0.64 -4.92 -4.90
N SER A 37 -0.57 -4.38 -4.81
CA SER A 37 -0.81 -3.01 -4.37
C SER A 37 -2.02 -2.95 -3.43
N ALA A 38 -2.00 -1.99 -2.53
CA ALA A 38 -3.12 -1.64 -1.67
C ALA A 38 -3.05 -0.15 -1.32
N ALA A 39 -4.21 0.47 -1.13
CA ALA A 39 -4.31 1.89 -0.81
C ALA A 39 -3.51 2.23 0.44
N TYR A 40 -2.66 3.26 0.30
CA TYR A 40 -1.86 3.81 1.39
C TYR A 40 -2.75 4.55 2.40
N THR A 41 -2.26 4.66 3.62
CA THR A 41 -2.94 5.38 4.73
C THR A 41 -3.42 6.75 4.27
N GLU A 42 -4.69 7.05 4.53
CA GLU A 42 -5.35 8.30 4.16
C GLU A 42 -5.48 8.54 2.64
N GLN A 43 -5.24 7.55 1.79
CA GLN A 43 -5.44 7.70 0.35
C GLN A 43 -6.89 8.05 0.02
N GLY A 44 -7.84 7.43 0.70
CA GLY A 44 -9.25 7.58 0.46
C GLY A 44 -9.73 6.76 -0.74
N GLY A 45 -11.00 6.44 -0.74
CA GLY A 45 -11.65 5.64 -1.78
C GLY A 45 -12.99 5.14 -1.30
N THR A 46 -13.74 4.50 -2.20
CA THR A 46 -15.05 3.93 -1.87
C THR A 46 -14.85 2.62 -1.11
N ASN A 47 -15.42 2.52 0.09
CA ASN A 47 -15.34 1.33 0.95
C ASN A 47 -13.91 0.91 1.36
N HIS A 48 -12.97 1.84 1.42
CA HIS A 48 -11.68 1.58 2.03
C HIS A 48 -11.85 1.50 3.56
N ILE A 49 -11.60 0.34 4.13
CA ILE A 49 -11.73 0.06 5.56
C ILE A 49 -10.41 -0.37 6.19
N ASN A 50 -9.35 -0.54 5.38
CA ASN A 50 -8.05 -1.07 5.78
C ASN A 50 -6.90 -0.44 4.99
N GLU A 51 -6.84 0.88 4.94
CA GLU A 51 -5.70 1.59 4.37
C GLU A 51 -4.50 1.49 5.31
N GLN A 52 -3.41 0.95 4.82
CA GLN A 52 -2.21 0.69 5.62
C GLN A 52 -0.96 1.24 4.92
N ALA A 53 0.09 1.51 5.71
CA ALA A 53 1.41 1.82 5.18
C ALA A 53 1.96 0.64 4.37
N HIS A 54 2.79 0.88 3.35
CA HIS A 54 3.39 -0.18 2.55
C HIS A 54 4.28 -1.10 3.41
N SER A 55 4.99 -0.53 4.40
CA SER A 55 5.79 -1.26 5.37
C SER A 55 4.97 -2.26 6.19
N TYR A 56 3.70 -1.96 6.49
CA TYR A 56 2.81 -2.91 7.15
C TYR A 56 2.60 -4.17 6.28
N TRP A 57 2.24 -4.00 5.01
CA TRP A 57 2.06 -5.12 4.09
C TRP A 57 3.37 -5.88 3.87
N ALA A 58 4.49 -5.14 3.70
CA ALA A 58 5.82 -5.74 3.55
C ALA A 58 6.17 -6.62 4.74
N SER A 59 5.86 -6.19 5.97
CA SER A 59 6.12 -7.00 7.16
C SER A 59 5.37 -8.34 7.14
N LEU A 60 4.13 -8.35 6.66
CA LEU A 60 3.34 -9.57 6.51
C LEU A 60 3.93 -10.52 5.47
N PHE A 61 4.40 -9.99 4.32
CA PHE A 61 5.09 -10.80 3.30
C PHE A 61 6.41 -11.35 3.81
N ILE A 62 7.23 -10.54 4.51
CA ILE A 62 8.51 -10.95 5.10
C ILE A 62 8.30 -12.08 6.12
N ASN A 63 7.27 -11.98 6.97
CA ASN A 63 6.90 -13.02 7.93
C ASN A 63 6.49 -14.36 7.26
N ASN A 64 6.16 -14.32 5.97
CA ASN A 64 5.91 -15.52 5.16
C ASN A 64 7.10 -15.91 4.27
N GLY A 65 8.30 -15.34 4.48
CA GLY A 65 9.53 -15.69 3.76
C GLY A 65 9.69 -15.01 2.39
N TYR A 66 9.02 -13.87 2.15
CA TYR A 66 9.10 -13.10 0.91
C TYR A 66 9.92 -11.83 1.09
N ALA A 67 10.63 -11.44 0.05
CA ALA A 67 11.37 -10.19 -0.03
C ALA A 67 10.61 -9.17 -0.90
N PRO A 68 10.50 -7.90 -0.48
CA PRO A 68 9.92 -6.82 -1.28
C PRO A 68 10.93 -6.26 -2.29
N PHE A 69 10.44 -5.95 -3.51
CA PHE A 69 11.18 -5.29 -4.57
C PHE A 69 10.40 -4.09 -5.10
N ASP A 70 11.08 -2.95 -5.31
CA ASP A 70 10.55 -1.76 -5.95
C ASP A 70 10.98 -1.71 -7.43
N LEU A 71 10.36 -2.54 -8.26
CA LEU A 71 10.71 -2.64 -9.67
C LEU A 71 9.88 -1.70 -10.55
N PHE A 72 8.72 -1.23 -10.09
CA PHE A 72 7.74 -0.56 -10.92
C PHE A 72 7.69 0.95 -10.71
N ARG A 73 7.84 1.42 -9.48
CA ARG A 73 7.79 2.85 -9.16
C ARG A 73 8.80 3.68 -9.96
N PRO A 74 10.07 3.25 -10.12
CA PRO A 74 11.05 4.02 -10.90
C PRO A 74 10.65 4.24 -12.37
N PHE A 75 9.84 3.33 -12.95
CA PHE A 75 9.41 3.43 -14.35
C PHE A 75 8.09 4.19 -14.52
N PHE A 76 7.19 4.11 -13.54
CA PHE A 76 5.85 4.68 -13.68
C PHE A 76 5.68 6.01 -12.96
N TRP A 77 6.61 6.39 -12.09
CA TRP A 77 6.50 7.62 -11.31
C TRP A 77 6.44 8.86 -12.21
N GLY A 78 5.29 9.54 -12.19
CA GLY A 78 5.01 10.70 -13.04
C GLY A 78 4.44 10.37 -14.42
N ASP A 79 4.24 9.11 -14.78
CA ASP A 79 3.56 8.73 -16.03
C ASP A 79 2.04 8.97 -15.91
N LYS A 80 1.56 9.99 -16.61
CA LYS A 80 0.14 10.40 -16.58
C LYS A 80 -0.84 9.36 -17.12
N ARG A 81 -0.35 8.30 -17.78
CA ARG A 81 -1.18 7.18 -18.27
C ARG A 81 -1.50 6.17 -17.17
N VAL A 82 -0.74 6.19 -16.08
CA VAL A 82 -0.88 5.30 -14.93
C VAL A 82 -1.48 6.07 -13.76
N GLY A 83 -2.56 5.58 -13.15
CA GLY A 83 -3.14 6.20 -11.96
C GLY A 83 -2.09 6.31 -10.84
N PHE A 84 -2.03 7.47 -10.17
CA PHE A 84 -0.98 7.75 -9.18
C PHE A 84 -0.95 6.72 -8.02
N TRP A 85 -2.09 6.12 -7.70
CA TRP A 85 -2.19 5.06 -6.70
C TRP A 85 -1.43 3.80 -7.12
N TYR A 86 -1.48 3.37 -8.39
CA TYR A 86 -0.64 2.28 -8.88
C TYR A 86 0.84 2.65 -8.90
N GLN A 87 1.15 3.90 -9.29
CA GLN A 87 2.53 4.40 -9.27
C GLN A 87 3.13 4.35 -7.87
N GLN A 88 2.32 4.64 -6.84
CA GLN A 88 2.73 4.68 -5.44
C GLN A 88 2.76 3.30 -4.78
N ASN A 89 1.73 2.48 -5.02
CA ASN A 89 1.40 1.34 -4.17
C ASN A 89 1.92 0.00 -4.68
N THR A 90 2.46 -0.06 -5.94
CA THR A 90 2.77 -1.35 -6.58
C THR A 90 4.18 -1.84 -6.24
N PHE A 91 4.26 -3.01 -5.61
CA PHE A 91 5.50 -3.71 -5.28
C PHE A 91 5.43 -5.17 -5.71
N LEU A 92 6.61 -5.75 -5.99
CA LEU A 92 6.76 -7.17 -6.24
C LEU A 92 7.31 -7.85 -4.98
N TYR A 93 6.65 -8.92 -4.55
CA TYR A 93 7.11 -9.77 -3.46
C TYR A 93 7.51 -11.13 -4.01
N LEU A 94 8.75 -11.56 -3.74
CA LEU A 94 9.29 -12.83 -4.20
C LEU A 94 9.68 -13.70 -3.01
N LYS A 95 9.31 -14.98 -3.08
CA LYS A 95 9.73 -15.95 -2.08
C LYS A 95 11.26 -16.08 -2.13
N LYS A 96 11.92 -15.87 -1.00
CA LYS A 96 13.37 -15.99 -0.89
C LYS A 96 13.84 -17.39 -1.34
N ASP A 97 14.99 -17.41 -2.00
CA ASP A 97 15.62 -18.63 -2.55
C ASP A 97 14.81 -19.35 -3.66
N SER A 98 13.72 -18.74 -4.18
CA SER A 98 13.05 -19.26 -5.37
C SER A 98 13.84 -18.93 -6.66
N ASP A 99 13.60 -19.68 -7.73
CA ASP A 99 14.29 -19.45 -9.01
C ASP A 99 14.08 -18.04 -9.54
N VAL A 100 12.86 -17.48 -9.38
CA VAL A 100 12.56 -16.12 -9.82
C VAL A 100 13.28 -15.09 -8.97
N TYR A 101 13.35 -15.28 -7.64
CA TYR A 101 14.11 -14.42 -6.74
C TYR A 101 15.59 -14.38 -7.16
N ASN A 102 16.22 -15.56 -7.35
CA ASN A 102 17.62 -15.66 -7.75
C ASN A 102 17.88 -14.95 -9.08
N LYS A 103 17.01 -15.14 -10.09
CA LYS A 103 17.12 -14.46 -11.38
C LYS A 103 17.04 -12.93 -11.28
N ILE A 104 16.19 -12.40 -10.41
CA ILE A 104 16.04 -10.96 -10.20
C ILE A 104 17.29 -10.39 -9.51
N ILE A 105 17.85 -11.08 -8.52
CA ILE A 105 19.12 -10.70 -7.88
C ILE A 105 20.29 -10.77 -8.88
N GLU A 106 20.39 -11.84 -9.68
CA GLU A 106 21.40 -11.99 -10.73
C GLU A 106 21.31 -10.92 -11.81
N ALA A 107 20.11 -10.43 -12.10
CA ALA A 107 19.87 -9.29 -13.00
C ALA A 107 20.26 -7.93 -12.38
N GLY A 108 20.73 -7.90 -11.14
CA GLY A 108 21.23 -6.71 -10.46
C GLY A 108 20.16 -5.91 -9.70
N PHE A 109 18.95 -6.42 -9.55
CA PHE A 109 17.94 -5.78 -8.71
C PHE A 109 18.15 -6.16 -7.24
N LEU A 110 17.91 -5.20 -6.35
CA LEU A 110 18.08 -5.39 -4.91
C LEU A 110 16.74 -5.50 -4.20
N GLU A 111 16.66 -6.39 -3.22
CA GLU A 111 15.52 -6.40 -2.30
C GLU A 111 15.56 -5.15 -1.40
N ILE A 112 14.38 -4.71 -0.95
CA ILE A 112 14.27 -3.59 -0.01
C ILE A 112 14.55 -4.11 1.40
N GLU A 113 15.73 -3.82 1.95
CA GLU A 113 16.09 -4.19 3.31
C GLU A 113 15.38 -3.33 4.36
N ASN A 114 15.37 -2.01 4.15
CA ASN A 114 14.67 -1.08 5.03
C ASN A 114 13.28 -0.75 4.48
N ILE A 115 12.27 -1.51 4.93
CA ILE A 115 10.89 -1.39 4.46
C ILE A 115 10.26 -0.01 4.73
N ASN A 116 10.82 0.81 5.64
CA ASN A 116 10.32 2.17 5.86
C ASN A 116 10.50 3.08 4.63
N PHE A 117 11.45 2.77 3.74
CA PHE A 117 11.59 3.48 2.46
C PHE A 117 10.44 3.20 1.47
N MET A 118 9.64 2.17 1.73
CA MET A 118 8.46 1.91 0.92
C MET A 118 7.36 2.96 1.16
N ASP A 119 7.31 3.55 2.35
CA ASP A 119 6.31 4.51 2.80
C ASP A 119 6.55 5.91 2.20
N CYS A 120 6.59 5.97 0.87
CA CYS A 120 6.76 7.19 0.10
C CYS A 120 5.41 7.61 -0.49
N VAL A 121 5.02 8.86 -0.24
CA VAL A 121 3.74 9.42 -0.70
C VAL A 121 3.93 10.12 -2.04
N HIS A 122 3.09 9.74 -3.02
CA HIS A 122 3.10 10.37 -4.34
C HIS A 122 2.66 11.84 -4.24
N PRO A 123 3.30 12.79 -4.96
CA PRO A 123 2.93 14.21 -4.92
C PRO A 123 1.44 14.48 -5.13
N ASN A 124 0.78 13.74 -6.02
CA ASN A 124 -0.65 13.89 -6.25
C ASN A 124 -1.49 13.57 -5.00
N LEU A 125 -1.11 12.53 -4.22
CA LEU A 125 -1.80 12.24 -2.97
C LEU A 125 -1.50 13.32 -1.92
N TYR A 126 -0.24 13.74 -1.83
CA TYR A 126 0.16 14.83 -0.95
C TYR A 126 -0.64 16.12 -1.24
N ASP A 127 -0.73 16.50 -2.53
CA ASP A 127 -1.48 17.70 -2.96
C ASP A 127 -2.98 17.58 -2.67
N LEU A 128 -3.56 16.39 -2.83
CA LEU A 128 -4.95 16.14 -2.47
C LEU A 128 -5.24 16.30 -0.98
N LYS A 129 -4.26 15.98 -0.13
CA LYS A 129 -4.44 15.98 1.35
C LYS A 129 -3.92 17.25 2.02
N CYS A 130 -2.81 17.81 1.53
CA CYS A 130 -2.10 18.94 2.16
C CYS A 130 -2.03 20.15 1.23
N GLY A 131 -2.19 19.98 -0.08
CA GLY A 131 -1.97 21.01 -1.08
C GLY A 131 -3.18 21.93 -1.31
N ASN A 132 -2.86 23.18 -1.60
CA ASN A 132 -3.73 24.23 -2.14
C ASN A 132 -5.07 24.48 -1.45
N GLY A 133 -5.03 24.51 -0.14
CA GLY A 133 -6.16 24.93 0.68
C GLY A 133 -7.20 23.81 0.82
N ILE A 134 -7.30 23.30 2.01
CA ILE A 134 -8.48 22.55 2.42
C ILE A 134 -9.66 23.45 2.05
N GLY A 135 -10.38 23.10 0.98
CA GLY A 135 -11.49 23.92 0.51
C GLY A 135 -12.48 24.17 1.64
N LEU A 136 -13.09 25.34 1.68
CA LEU A 136 -14.00 25.75 2.77
C LEU A 136 -15.03 24.65 3.12
N LYS A 137 -15.50 23.86 2.11
CA LYS A 137 -16.40 22.72 2.31
C LYS A 137 -15.76 21.58 3.14
N THR A 138 -14.48 21.31 2.94
CA THR A 138 -13.74 20.28 3.70
C THR A 138 -13.44 20.79 5.11
N LEU A 139 -13.03 22.06 5.25
CA LEU A 139 -12.87 22.71 6.55
C LEU A 139 -14.17 22.69 7.37
N LEU A 140 -15.31 23.02 6.77
CA LEU A 140 -16.60 22.97 7.43
C LEU A 140 -16.99 21.53 7.83
N LYS A 141 -16.70 20.54 6.99
CA LYS A 141 -16.97 19.12 7.27
C LYS A 141 -16.12 18.57 8.42
N GLU A 142 -14.89 19.06 8.58
CA GLU A 142 -13.97 18.67 9.67
C GLU A 142 -14.23 19.48 10.97
N LEU A 143 -14.60 20.76 10.87
CA LEU A 143 -14.89 21.62 12.02
C LEU A 143 -16.12 21.18 12.81
N ILE A 144 -17.21 20.77 12.12
CA ILE A 144 -18.46 20.39 12.76
C ILE A 144 -18.29 19.18 13.72
N PRO A 145 -17.67 18.05 13.34
CA PRO A 145 -17.44 16.93 14.25
C PRO A 145 -16.49 17.28 15.41
N THR A 146 -15.49 18.12 15.17
CA THR A 146 -14.47 18.48 16.16
C THR A 146 -15.07 19.41 17.22
N THR A 147 -15.88 20.38 16.81
CA THR A 147 -16.59 21.29 17.75
C THR A 147 -17.65 20.54 18.56
N LEU A 148 -18.40 19.61 17.95
CA LEU A 148 -19.37 18.77 18.65
C LEU A 148 -18.70 17.84 19.68
N ARG A 149 -17.51 17.29 19.39
CA ARG A 149 -16.71 16.52 20.36
C ARG A 149 -16.17 17.39 21.50
N ALA A 150 -15.75 18.62 21.21
CA ALA A 150 -15.25 19.56 22.21
C ALA A 150 -16.39 20.01 23.16
N ILE A 151 -17.59 20.23 22.63
CA ILE A 151 -18.77 20.58 23.43
C ILE A 151 -19.19 19.41 24.33
N LYS A 152 -19.24 18.17 23.80
CA LYS A 152 -19.53 16.98 24.62
C LYS A 152 -18.54 16.76 25.76
N ARG A 153 -17.25 17.12 25.60
CA ARG A 153 -16.23 17.01 26.67
C ARG A 153 -16.33 18.08 27.77
N ARG A 154 -17.10 19.14 27.54
CA ARG A 154 -17.30 20.21 28.54
C ARG A 154 -18.63 20.11 29.33
N ILE A 155 -19.49 19.17 28.93
CA ILE A 155 -20.82 18.99 29.55
C ILE A 155 -20.83 17.73 30.44
N ILE A 156 -19.73 16.98 30.50
CA ILE A 156 -19.52 15.87 31.45
C ILE A 156 -18.38 16.25 32.39
#